data_2fcffc4fc7bc3a3d4703563f6c50092a
#
_entry.id   2fcffc4fc7bc3a3d4703563f6c50092a
#
_cell.length_a   1.000
_cell.length_b   1.000
_cell.length_c   1.000
_cell.angle_alpha   90.00
_cell.angle_beta   90.00
_cell.angle_gamma   90.00
#
_symmetry.space_group_name_H-M   'P 1'
#
loop_
_entity.id
_entity.type
_entity.pdbx_description
1 polymer ?
#
loop_
_entity_poly.entity_id
_entity_poly.type
_entity_poly.pdbx_seq_one_letter_code
_entity_poly.pdbx_strand_id
1 'polypeptide(L)'
;MPEVTKLTTRSWGPEGRGGVHRPLAVLVHGVTSSSRTWWRAGPALAERGYRVLAVDLRGHGSSPRPTAGLSVADLATDVAETVEAAAGPPVDLLVGHSLGALVALELVAAQPGFARRLVVEDPPGASSIDWAAIATGIEADTRRAATEPDALRRDLEAANPAWPAGEAERRVADLADCDGQAVAAALRPGVPLDLPALLAAPIPVLLLLGEESLGSTLLGLDRKAAVEALSDGTTRVLPAGHNIHREALTPWLAALDAWLVP
;
A
#
# COMPACT_ATOMS: atom_id res chain seq x y z
N MET A 1 -19.49 -18.19 13.04
CA MET A 1 -18.87 -17.56 11.88
C MET A 1 -18.07 -16.39 12.41
N PRO A 2 -16.79 -16.22 12.11
CA PRO A 2 -16.11 -14.99 12.44
C PRO A 2 -16.86 -13.84 11.78
N GLU A 3 -16.98 -12.73 12.49
CA GLU A 3 -17.62 -11.52 11.99
C GLU A 3 -16.76 -10.96 10.84
N VAL A 4 -17.36 -10.83 9.66
CA VAL A 4 -16.66 -10.29 8.47
C VAL A 4 -16.26 -8.85 8.77
N THR A 5 -14.97 -8.57 8.77
CA THR A 5 -14.45 -7.23 9.00
C THR A 5 -14.55 -6.41 7.72
N LYS A 6 -15.62 -5.63 7.58
CA LYS A 6 -15.78 -4.73 6.44
C LYS A 6 -14.88 -3.51 6.62
N LEU A 7 -13.88 -3.38 5.76
CA LEU A 7 -13.01 -2.21 5.73
C LEU A 7 -13.72 -0.97 5.16
N THR A 8 -13.33 0.20 5.64
CA THR A 8 -13.73 1.46 5.02
C THR A 8 -13.02 1.64 3.69
N THR A 9 -13.74 2.17 2.70
CA THR A 9 -13.23 2.35 1.35
C THR A 9 -13.45 3.77 0.84
N ARG A 10 -12.55 4.21 -0.05
CA ARG A 10 -12.68 5.42 -0.85
C ARG A 10 -12.69 5.04 -2.33
N SER A 11 -13.55 5.66 -3.11
CA SER A 11 -13.71 5.33 -4.53
C SER A 11 -13.51 6.54 -5.43
N TRP A 12 -13.02 6.30 -6.65
CA TRP A 12 -12.95 7.27 -7.74
C TRP A 12 -13.40 6.61 -9.05
N GLY A 13 -13.83 7.45 -9.96
CA GLY A 13 -14.37 7.02 -11.24
C GLY A 13 -15.87 6.69 -11.17
N PRO A 14 -16.51 6.58 -12.32
CA PRO A 14 -17.93 6.30 -12.36
C PRO A 14 -18.21 4.86 -11.90
N GLU A 15 -19.23 4.70 -11.09
CA GLU A 15 -19.83 3.40 -10.85
C GLU A 15 -20.31 2.82 -12.19
N GLY A 16 -20.06 1.53 -12.40
CA GLY A 16 -20.49 0.83 -13.64
C GLY A 16 -22.01 0.85 -13.79
N ARG A 17 -22.55 1.93 -14.35
CA ARG A 17 -23.97 2.02 -14.75
C ARG A 17 -24.06 1.81 -16.27
N GLY A 18 -25.06 1.06 -16.72
CA GLY A 18 -25.38 0.95 -18.14
C GLY A 18 -24.63 -0.14 -18.92
N GLY A 19 -24.17 -1.21 -18.30
CA GLY A 19 -23.63 -2.39 -18.99
C GLY A 19 -22.21 -2.23 -19.56
N VAL A 20 -21.54 -1.11 -19.32
CA VAL A 20 -20.15 -0.93 -19.68
C VAL A 20 -19.27 -1.49 -18.56
N HIS A 21 -18.58 -2.60 -18.84
CA HIS A 21 -17.56 -3.14 -17.92
C HIS A 21 -16.40 -2.14 -17.85
N ARG A 22 -16.10 -1.65 -16.63
CA ARG A 22 -14.91 -0.84 -16.37
C ARG A 22 -13.92 -1.67 -15.55
N PRO A 23 -12.64 -1.64 -15.92
CA PRO A 23 -11.64 -2.36 -15.15
C PRO A 23 -11.58 -1.82 -13.71
N LEU A 24 -11.44 -2.73 -12.76
CA LEU A 24 -11.35 -2.40 -11.33
C LEU A 24 -9.88 -2.32 -10.91
N ALA A 25 -9.51 -1.20 -10.30
CA ALA A 25 -8.25 -1.05 -9.59
C ALA A 25 -8.50 -1.02 -8.07
N VAL A 26 -7.77 -1.85 -7.31
CA VAL A 26 -7.79 -1.86 -5.84
C VAL A 26 -6.46 -1.36 -5.33
N LEU A 27 -6.48 -0.39 -4.40
CA LEU A 27 -5.29 0.26 -3.85
C LEU A 27 -5.18 -0.03 -2.35
N VAL A 28 -4.03 -0.56 -1.93
CA VAL A 28 -3.74 -0.94 -0.54
C VAL A 28 -2.55 -0.12 -0.03
N HIS A 29 -2.77 0.67 1.00
CA HIS A 29 -1.79 1.60 1.55
C HIS A 29 -0.76 0.94 2.46
N GLY A 30 0.34 1.66 2.74
CA GLY A 30 1.38 1.26 3.69
C GLY A 30 1.01 1.50 5.16
N VAL A 31 1.87 1.04 6.06
CA VAL A 31 1.71 1.22 7.50
C VAL A 31 1.51 2.68 7.89
N THR A 32 0.68 2.94 8.88
CA THR A 32 0.32 4.27 9.41
C THR A 32 -0.26 5.24 8.37
N SER A 33 -0.76 4.72 7.23
CA SER A 33 -1.43 5.50 6.20
C SER A 33 -2.93 5.18 6.15
N SER A 34 -3.63 5.60 5.12
CA SER A 34 -5.02 5.27 4.84
C SER A 34 -5.31 5.37 3.34
N SER A 35 -6.55 5.13 2.92
CA SER A 35 -7.01 5.36 1.55
C SER A 35 -6.77 6.81 1.06
N ARG A 36 -6.56 7.76 1.98
CA ARG A 36 -6.25 9.16 1.68
C ARG A 36 -4.92 9.35 0.94
N THR A 37 -3.95 8.45 1.14
CA THR A 37 -2.66 8.53 0.44
C THR A 37 -2.81 8.53 -1.09
N TRP A 38 -3.87 7.89 -1.58
CA TRP A 38 -4.15 7.72 -3.01
C TRP A 38 -4.89 8.90 -3.65
N TRP A 39 -5.00 10.06 -2.95
CA TRP A 39 -5.80 11.21 -3.37
C TRP A 39 -5.40 11.81 -4.74
N ARG A 40 -4.17 11.56 -5.20
CA ARG A 40 -3.70 11.94 -6.53
C ARG A 40 -3.72 10.76 -7.51
N ALA A 41 -3.24 9.61 -7.08
CA ALA A 41 -3.19 8.40 -7.91
C ALA A 41 -4.59 7.84 -8.23
N GLY A 42 -5.51 7.86 -7.27
CA GLY A 42 -6.88 7.39 -7.47
C GLY A 42 -7.62 8.12 -8.60
N PRO A 43 -7.73 9.46 -8.57
CA PRO A 43 -8.30 10.21 -9.69
C PRO A 43 -7.58 9.96 -11.02
N ALA A 44 -6.25 9.92 -11.02
CA ALA A 44 -5.45 9.69 -12.23
C ALA A 44 -5.69 8.31 -12.86
N LEU A 45 -5.93 7.28 -12.05
CA LEU A 45 -6.35 5.95 -12.54
C LEU A 45 -7.80 5.98 -13.05
N ALA A 46 -8.68 6.75 -12.40
CA ALA A 46 -10.05 6.92 -12.86
C ALA A 46 -10.13 7.62 -14.23
N GLU A 47 -9.26 8.60 -14.49
CA GLU A 47 -9.09 9.24 -15.80
C GLU A 47 -8.61 8.25 -16.88
N ARG A 48 -7.89 7.20 -16.50
CA ARG A 48 -7.47 6.07 -17.35
C ARG A 48 -8.56 5.01 -17.56
N GLY A 49 -9.77 5.27 -17.05
CA GLY A 49 -10.94 4.43 -17.25
C GLY A 49 -11.18 3.39 -16.17
N TYR A 50 -10.36 3.33 -15.12
CA TYR A 50 -10.58 2.42 -14.00
C TYR A 50 -11.73 2.91 -13.10
N ARG A 51 -12.50 1.95 -12.57
CA ARG A 51 -13.18 2.12 -11.30
C ARG A 51 -12.15 1.85 -10.21
N VAL A 52 -11.91 2.80 -9.32
CA VAL A 52 -10.85 2.70 -8.30
C VAL A 52 -11.46 2.53 -6.92
N LEU A 53 -10.95 1.58 -6.15
CA LEU A 53 -11.31 1.31 -4.77
C LEU A 53 -10.04 1.30 -3.92
N ALA A 54 -9.89 2.25 -3.01
CA ALA A 54 -8.83 2.24 -2.02
C ALA A 54 -9.39 1.85 -0.66
N VAL A 55 -8.72 0.95 0.05
CA VAL A 55 -9.15 0.46 1.36
C VAL A 55 -8.38 1.16 2.48
N ASP A 56 -9.02 1.38 3.63
CA ASP A 56 -8.32 1.61 4.89
C ASP A 56 -8.10 0.24 5.55
N LEU A 57 -6.86 -0.16 5.76
CA LEU A 57 -6.57 -1.43 6.44
C LEU A 57 -7.08 -1.41 7.89
N ARG A 58 -7.37 -2.58 8.46
CA ARG A 58 -7.74 -2.71 9.88
C ARG A 58 -6.73 -1.99 10.76
N GLY A 59 -7.19 -1.21 11.73
CA GLY A 59 -6.34 -0.38 12.58
C GLY A 59 -5.92 0.95 11.97
N HIS A 60 -6.37 1.28 10.75
CA HIS A 60 -6.01 2.50 10.04
C HIS A 60 -7.25 3.26 9.56
N GLY A 61 -7.09 4.58 9.40
CA GLY A 61 -8.15 5.45 8.89
C GLY A 61 -9.47 5.28 9.62
N SER A 62 -10.53 5.06 8.88
CA SER A 62 -11.88 4.86 9.43
C SER A 62 -12.30 3.38 9.54
N SER A 63 -11.38 2.45 9.27
CA SER A 63 -11.63 1.02 9.44
C SER A 63 -11.65 0.58 10.91
N PRO A 64 -12.27 -0.57 11.22
CA PRO A 64 -12.34 -1.10 12.58
C PRO A 64 -10.95 -1.24 13.23
N ARG A 65 -10.91 -1.01 14.54
CA ARG A 65 -9.72 -1.26 15.36
C ARG A 65 -9.55 -2.76 15.57
N PRO A 66 -8.31 -3.27 15.58
CA PRO A 66 -8.08 -4.69 15.83
C PRO A 66 -8.47 -5.06 17.27
N THR A 67 -9.18 -6.18 17.43
CA THR A 67 -9.55 -6.73 18.73
C THR A 67 -8.64 -7.91 19.13
N ALA A 68 -7.82 -8.39 18.21
CA ALA A 68 -6.85 -9.46 18.37
C ALA A 68 -5.64 -9.18 17.48
N GLY A 69 -4.68 -10.11 17.41
CA GLY A 69 -3.48 -9.97 16.59
C GLY A 69 -3.78 -9.55 15.13
N LEU A 70 -2.85 -8.86 14.54
CA LEU A 70 -2.95 -8.28 13.22
C LEU A 70 -1.78 -8.81 12.36
N SER A 71 -1.99 -9.90 11.64
CA SER A 71 -1.01 -10.44 10.69
C SER A 71 -1.23 -9.92 9.27
N VAL A 72 -0.24 -10.07 8.39
CA VAL A 72 -0.40 -9.77 6.95
C VAL A 72 -1.50 -10.63 6.34
N ALA A 73 -1.63 -11.90 6.74
CA ALA A 73 -2.68 -12.79 6.28
C ALA A 73 -4.08 -12.35 6.72
N ASP A 74 -4.22 -11.83 7.96
CA ASP A 74 -5.50 -11.26 8.42
C ASP A 74 -5.88 -10.04 7.58
N LEU A 75 -4.92 -9.14 7.32
CA LEU A 75 -5.15 -7.97 6.47
C LEU A 75 -5.49 -8.34 5.03
N ALA A 76 -4.86 -9.38 4.47
CA ALA A 76 -5.16 -9.88 3.14
C ALA A 76 -6.60 -10.44 3.06
N THR A 77 -7.02 -11.16 4.09
CA THR A 77 -8.39 -11.67 4.21
C THR A 77 -9.42 -10.54 4.26
N ASP A 78 -9.17 -9.52 5.09
CA ASP A 78 -10.05 -8.34 5.18
C ASP A 78 -10.20 -7.60 3.84
N VAL A 79 -9.09 -7.44 3.11
CA VAL A 79 -9.11 -6.82 1.77
C VAL A 79 -9.92 -7.67 0.80
N ALA A 80 -9.71 -9.00 0.79
CA ALA A 80 -10.45 -9.92 -0.07
C ALA A 80 -11.96 -9.82 0.16
N GLU A 81 -12.40 -9.95 1.42
CA GLU A 81 -13.82 -9.91 1.80
C GLU A 81 -14.45 -8.54 1.48
N THR A 82 -13.70 -7.45 1.70
CA THR A 82 -14.17 -6.10 1.38
C THR A 82 -14.37 -5.90 -0.12
N VAL A 83 -13.41 -6.36 -0.93
CA VAL A 83 -13.48 -6.28 -2.40
C VAL A 83 -14.60 -7.17 -2.94
N GLU A 84 -14.74 -8.39 -2.42
CA GLU A 84 -15.81 -9.31 -2.81
C GLU A 84 -17.19 -8.68 -2.56
N ALA A 85 -17.39 -8.08 -1.39
CA ALA A 85 -18.64 -7.41 -1.04
C ALA A 85 -18.93 -6.15 -1.89
N ALA A 86 -17.88 -5.43 -2.33
CA ALA A 86 -18.02 -4.15 -3.04
C ALA A 86 -18.11 -4.29 -4.57
N ALA A 87 -17.45 -5.29 -5.15
CA ALA A 87 -17.26 -5.38 -6.61
C ALA A 87 -17.13 -6.82 -7.13
N GLY A 88 -16.68 -7.75 -6.31
CA GLY A 88 -16.29 -9.10 -6.70
C GLY A 88 -14.94 -9.17 -7.46
N PRO A 89 -14.17 -10.27 -7.24
CA PRO A 89 -12.99 -10.58 -8.05
C PRO A 89 -13.40 -11.15 -9.44
N PRO A 90 -12.45 -11.19 -10.41
CA PRO A 90 -11.10 -10.71 -10.32
C PRO A 90 -11.01 -9.19 -10.47
N VAL A 91 -10.08 -8.57 -9.72
CA VAL A 91 -9.71 -7.17 -9.97
C VAL A 91 -8.72 -7.09 -11.14
N ASP A 92 -8.80 -6.05 -11.95
CA ASP A 92 -7.93 -5.93 -13.13
C ASP A 92 -6.53 -5.46 -12.74
N LEU A 93 -6.45 -4.63 -11.68
CA LEU A 93 -5.20 -4.08 -11.16
C LEU A 93 -5.23 -4.01 -9.62
N LEU A 94 -4.38 -4.77 -8.96
CA LEU A 94 -4.13 -4.65 -7.53
C LEU A 94 -2.84 -3.87 -7.31
N VAL A 95 -2.88 -2.84 -6.49
CA VAL A 95 -1.72 -2.00 -6.17
C VAL A 95 -1.50 -2.01 -4.67
N GLY A 96 -0.32 -2.39 -4.23
CA GLY A 96 0.07 -2.34 -2.83
C GLY A 96 1.34 -1.53 -2.63
N HIS A 97 1.36 -0.67 -1.61
CA HIS A 97 2.52 0.10 -1.19
C HIS A 97 3.02 -0.39 0.17
N SER A 98 4.33 -0.62 0.32
CA SER A 98 4.95 -0.96 1.61
C SER A 98 4.27 -2.17 2.29
N LEU A 99 3.71 -2.03 3.48
CA LEU A 99 2.87 -3.06 4.12
C LEU A 99 1.73 -3.52 3.21
N GLY A 100 1.09 -2.61 2.49
CA GLY A 100 0.05 -2.94 1.52
C GLY A 100 0.56 -3.77 0.34
N ALA A 101 1.84 -3.66 -0.01
CA ALA A 101 2.48 -4.54 -0.99
C ALA A 101 2.57 -5.98 -0.47
N LEU A 102 2.94 -6.16 0.80
CA LEU A 102 2.96 -7.48 1.43
C LEU A 102 1.56 -8.09 1.52
N VAL A 103 0.56 -7.27 1.89
CA VAL A 103 -0.85 -7.67 1.92
C VAL A 103 -1.34 -8.11 0.54
N ALA A 104 -1.01 -7.35 -0.50
CA ALA A 104 -1.40 -7.68 -1.88
C ALA A 104 -0.72 -8.96 -2.39
N LEU A 105 0.55 -9.17 -2.08
CA LEU A 105 1.30 -10.38 -2.41
C LEU A 105 0.72 -11.61 -1.70
N GLU A 106 0.47 -11.51 -0.39
CA GLU A 106 -0.15 -12.57 0.40
C GLU A 106 -1.54 -12.93 -0.15
N LEU A 107 -2.34 -11.90 -0.49
CA LEU A 107 -3.67 -12.11 -1.06
C LEU A 107 -3.63 -12.90 -2.37
N VAL A 108 -2.73 -12.54 -3.28
CA VAL A 108 -2.59 -13.23 -4.57
C VAL A 108 -2.05 -14.65 -4.38
N ALA A 109 -1.15 -14.86 -3.42
CA ALA A 109 -0.65 -16.20 -3.09
C ALA A 109 -1.74 -17.09 -2.49
N ALA A 110 -2.55 -16.56 -1.57
CA ALA A 110 -3.65 -17.28 -0.92
C ALA A 110 -4.84 -17.53 -1.85
N GLN A 111 -5.10 -16.60 -2.79
CA GLN A 111 -6.24 -16.67 -3.71
C GLN A 111 -5.77 -16.45 -5.16
N PRO A 112 -5.21 -17.47 -5.82
CA PRO A 112 -4.84 -17.42 -7.22
C PRO A 112 -6.04 -17.01 -8.10
N GLY A 113 -5.85 -15.98 -8.94
CA GLY A 113 -6.92 -15.43 -9.76
C GLY A 113 -7.71 -14.29 -9.12
N PHE A 114 -7.39 -13.86 -7.89
CA PHE A 114 -8.00 -12.68 -7.27
C PHE A 114 -7.71 -11.40 -8.08
N ALA A 115 -6.51 -11.27 -8.62
CA ALA A 115 -6.13 -10.14 -9.47
C ALA A 115 -5.56 -10.62 -10.81
N ARG A 116 -5.73 -9.79 -11.85
CA ARG A 116 -5.13 -10.04 -13.18
C ARG A 116 -3.71 -9.51 -13.29
N ARG A 117 -3.40 -8.43 -12.57
CA ARG A 117 -2.11 -7.75 -12.54
C ARG A 117 -1.84 -7.19 -11.15
N LEU A 118 -0.59 -7.19 -10.74
CA LEU A 118 -0.15 -6.70 -9.43
C LEU A 118 0.94 -5.64 -9.59
N VAL A 119 0.76 -4.50 -8.93
CA VAL A 119 1.81 -3.50 -8.72
C VAL A 119 2.26 -3.58 -7.27
N VAL A 120 3.55 -3.82 -7.09
CA VAL A 120 4.23 -3.89 -5.78
C VAL A 120 5.11 -2.65 -5.67
N GLU A 121 4.71 -1.70 -4.83
CA GLU A 121 5.43 -0.44 -4.64
C GLU A 121 6.25 -0.49 -3.37
N ASP A 122 7.56 -0.47 -3.51
CA ASP A 122 8.61 -0.39 -2.49
C ASP A 122 8.31 -1.23 -1.23
N PRO A 123 8.19 -2.56 -1.38
CA PRO A 123 7.90 -3.46 -0.27
C PRO A 123 9.06 -3.44 0.73
N PRO A 124 8.84 -3.65 2.03
CA PRO A 124 9.92 -3.79 2.99
C PRO A 124 10.70 -5.08 2.76
N GLY A 125 12.02 -5.00 2.90
CA GLY A 125 12.90 -6.18 2.88
C GLY A 125 12.88 -6.94 4.20
N ALA A 126 13.20 -8.24 4.16
CA ALA A 126 13.20 -9.09 5.36
C ALA A 126 14.36 -8.77 6.31
N SER A 127 15.55 -8.48 5.76
CA SER A 127 16.79 -8.30 6.54
C SER A 127 17.20 -6.83 6.69
N SER A 128 16.63 -5.92 5.89
CA SER A 128 16.99 -4.51 5.89
C SER A 128 16.16 -3.66 6.86
N ILE A 129 15.15 -4.24 7.52
CA ILE A 129 14.21 -3.53 8.40
C ILE A 129 14.43 -3.90 9.86
N ASP A 130 14.68 -2.89 10.69
CA ASP A 130 14.57 -2.99 12.15
C ASP A 130 13.12 -2.80 12.58
N TRP A 131 12.37 -3.91 12.64
CA TRP A 131 10.94 -3.91 12.98
C TRP A 131 10.66 -3.35 14.38
N ALA A 132 11.58 -3.52 15.34
CA ALA A 132 11.41 -2.99 16.68
C ALA A 132 11.55 -1.46 16.69
N ALA A 133 12.50 -0.91 15.93
CA ALA A 133 12.65 0.53 15.74
C ALA A 133 11.44 1.12 15.00
N ILE A 134 10.95 0.46 13.94
CA ILE A 134 9.72 0.86 13.21
C ILE A 134 8.53 0.91 14.16
N ALA A 135 8.29 -0.13 14.95
CA ALA A 135 7.19 -0.17 15.91
C ALA A 135 7.27 0.97 16.93
N THR A 136 8.48 1.27 17.44
CA THR A 136 8.70 2.38 18.35
C THR A 136 8.42 3.74 17.70
N GLY A 137 8.83 3.91 16.44
CA GLY A 137 8.51 5.10 15.64
C GLY A 137 7.01 5.28 15.42
N ILE A 138 6.29 4.20 15.11
CA ILE A 138 4.82 4.22 14.94
C ILE A 138 4.13 4.73 16.21
N GLU A 139 4.48 4.19 17.39
CA GLU A 139 3.92 4.63 18.66
C GLU A 139 4.24 6.12 18.97
N ALA A 140 5.42 6.57 18.61
CA ALA A 140 5.82 7.96 18.81
C ALA A 140 5.08 8.91 17.87
N ASP A 141 5.05 8.58 16.58
CA ASP A 141 4.44 9.43 15.55
C ASP A 141 2.92 9.54 15.69
N THR A 142 2.23 8.42 15.97
CA THR A 142 0.77 8.44 16.20
C THR A 142 0.40 9.22 17.47
N ARG A 143 1.20 9.10 18.54
CA ARG A 143 1.02 9.93 19.74
C ARG A 143 1.26 11.40 19.42
N ARG A 144 2.33 11.72 18.71
CA ARG A 144 2.66 13.09 18.32
C ARG A 144 1.60 13.71 17.43
N ALA A 145 1.03 12.94 16.51
CA ALA A 145 -0.08 13.40 15.65
C ALA A 145 -1.32 13.78 16.47
N ALA A 146 -1.57 13.10 17.59
CA ALA A 146 -2.68 13.41 18.49
C ALA A 146 -2.40 14.60 19.42
N THR A 147 -1.15 14.81 19.84
CA THR A 147 -0.81 15.82 20.87
C THR A 147 -0.19 17.10 20.29
N GLU A 148 0.49 17.02 19.16
CA GLU A 148 1.27 18.10 18.55
C GLU A 148 1.10 18.16 17.02
N PRO A 149 -0.14 18.14 16.47
CA PRO A 149 -0.36 17.97 15.03
C PRO A 149 0.30 19.06 14.18
N ASP A 150 0.26 20.32 14.61
CA ASP A 150 0.86 21.44 13.88
C ASP A 150 2.39 21.40 13.88
N ALA A 151 3.01 20.97 14.98
CA ALA A 151 4.45 20.79 15.04
C ALA A 151 4.90 19.66 14.13
N LEU A 152 4.21 18.52 14.19
CA LEU A 152 4.49 17.37 13.32
C LEU A 152 4.30 17.74 11.84
N ARG A 153 3.25 18.47 11.49
CA ARG A 153 3.04 18.94 10.11
C ARG A 153 4.22 19.77 9.60
N ARG A 154 4.69 20.76 10.37
CA ARG A 154 5.84 21.58 9.99
C ARG A 154 7.12 20.77 9.79
N ASP A 155 7.36 19.79 10.67
CA ASP A 155 8.54 18.93 10.56
C ASP A 155 8.47 18.04 9.32
N LEU A 156 7.29 17.50 9.01
CA LEU A 156 7.05 16.71 7.80
C LEU A 156 7.24 17.56 6.52
N GLU A 157 6.76 18.79 6.50
CA GLU A 157 6.96 19.73 5.38
C GLU A 157 8.46 20.05 5.19
N ALA A 158 9.18 20.29 6.28
CA ALA A 158 10.61 20.59 6.24
C ALA A 158 11.45 19.37 5.81
N ALA A 159 11.09 18.17 6.26
CA ALA A 159 11.77 16.93 5.91
C ALA A 159 11.48 16.45 4.48
N ASN A 160 10.37 16.87 3.89
CA ASN A 160 9.90 16.38 2.59
C ASN A 160 9.54 17.54 1.65
N PRO A 161 10.51 18.37 1.25
CA PRO A 161 10.24 19.57 0.44
C PRO A 161 9.68 19.25 -0.96
N ALA A 162 9.83 18.03 -1.44
CA ALA A 162 9.27 17.55 -2.70
C ALA A 162 7.81 17.10 -2.62
N TRP A 163 7.24 17.02 -1.41
CA TRP A 163 5.85 16.62 -1.28
C TRP A 163 4.89 17.70 -1.82
N PRO A 164 3.79 17.28 -2.46
CA PRO A 164 2.79 18.23 -2.92
C PRO A 164 2.11 18.96 -1.74
N ALA A 165 1.59 20.15 -2.03
CA ALA A 165 0.87 20.94 -1.03
C ALA A 165 -0.27 20.14 -0.38
N GLY A 166 -0.37 20.18 0.95
CA GLY A 166 -1.37 19.47 1.75
C GLY A 166 -1.04 17.99 2.01
N GLU A 167 0.08 17.45 1.54
CA GLU A 167 0.47 16.06 1.81
C GLU A 167 0.84 15.86 3.28
N ALA A 168 1.58 16.79 3.87
CA ALA A 168 1.94 16.72 5.29
C ALA A 168 0.71 16.76 6.21
N GLU A 169 -0.29 17.59 5.87
CA GLU A 169 -1.57 17.62 6.59
C GLU A 169 -2.30 16.27 6.54
N ARG A 170 -2.36 15.65 5.35
CA ARG A 170 -2.95 14.31 5.17
C ARG A 170 -2.19 13.25 5.95
N ARG A 171 -0.87 13.34 5.95
CA ARG A 171 -0.01 12.42 6.71
C ARG A 171 -0.25 12.52 8.22
N VAL A 172 -0.40 13.74 8.76
CA VAL A 172 -0.77 13.94 10.17
C VAL A 172 -2.13 13.33 10.47
N ALA A 173 -3.11 13.54 9.60
CA ALA A 173 -4.44 12.96 9.75
C ALA A 173 -4.41 11.42 9.69
N ASP A 174 -3.59 10.83 8.81
CA ASP A 174 -3.41 9.38 8.73
C ASP A 174 -2.83 8.80 10.03
N LEU A 175 -1.82 9.47 10.57
CA LEU A 175 -1.19 9.09 11.85
C LEU A 175 -2.17 9.21 13.02
N ALA A 176 -2.96 10.29 13.06
CA ALA A 176 -3.95 10.50 14.13
C ALA A 176 -5.08 9.45 14.09
N ASP A 177 -5.43 8.97 12.89
CA ASP A 177 -6.48 7.95 12.69
C ASP A 177 -5.92 6.52 12.71
N CYS A 178 -4.63 6.32 12.99
CA CYS A 178 -4.02 4.99 13.12
C CYS A 178 -4.06 4.51 14.59
N ASP A 179 -4.41 3.23 14.80
CA ASP A 179 -4.21 2.56 16.09
C ASP A 179 -2.73 2.19 16.25
N GLY A 180 -1.90 3.21 16.55
CA GLY A 180 -0.46 3.05 16.60
C GLY A 180 0.01 1.99 17.58
N GLN A 181 -0.73 1.80 18.69
CA GLN A 181 -0.37 0.80 19.70
C GLN A 181 -0.58 -0.64 19.16
N ALA A 182 -1.76 -0.90 18.58
CA ALA A 182 -2.07 -2.23 18.03
C ALA A 182 -1.20 -2.56 16.80
N VAL A 183 -1.00 -1.59 15.90
CA VAL A 183 -0.17 -1.76 14.70
C VAL A 183 1.30 -1.97 15.08
N ALA A 184 1.85 -1.20 16.01
CA ALA A 184 3.22 -1.38 16.51
C ALA A 184 3.40 -2.74 17.19
N ALA A 185 2.46 -3.15 18.02
CA ALA A 185 2.49 -4.47 18.67
C ALA A 185 2.53 -5.62 17.67
N ALA A 186 1.77 -5.51 16.57
CA ALA A 186 1.73 -6.50 15.51
C ALA A 186 3.05 -6.59 14.71
N LEU A 187 3.72 -5.47 14.48
CA LEU A 187 4.95 -5.40 13.69
C LEU A 187 6.23 -5.65 14.49
N ARG A 188 6.20 -5.41 15.80
CA ARG A 188 7.40 -5.50 16.69
C ARG A 188 8.13 -6.84 16.64
N PRO A 189 7.46 -8.01 16.52
CA PRO A 189 8.15 -9.29 16.38
C PRO A 189 8.83 -9.49 15.03
N GLY A 190 8.61 -8.59 14.07
CA GLY A 190 8.93 -8.78 12.67
C GLY A 190 7.80 -9.40 11.89
N VAL A 191 7.81 -9.18 10.58
CA VAL A 191 6.86 -9.81 9.65
C VAL A 191 7.55 -11.06 9.08
N PRO A 192 7.06 -12.27 9.36
CA PRO A 192 7.61 -13.50 8.79
C PRO A 192 7.24 -13.51 7.30
N LEU A 193 8.19 -13.13 6.44
CA LEU A 193 7.93 -12.91 5.02
C LEU A 193 9.07 -13.47 4.17
N ASP A 194 8.71 -14.33 3.23
CA ASP A 194 9.58 -14.70 2.11
C ASP A 194 9.18 -13.90 0.88
N LEU A 195 9.66 -12.65 0.80
CA LEU A 195 9.35 -11.74 -0.30
C LEU A 195 9.70 -12.34 -1.67
N PRO A 196 10.87 -12.99 -1.88
CA PRO A 196 11.15 -13.69 -3.13
C PRO A 196 10.12 -14.75 -3.50
N ALA A 197 9.70 -15.59 -2.57
CA ALA A 197 8.69 -16.62 -2.84
C ALA A 197 7.33 -16.01 -3.22
N LEU A 198 6.93 -14.92 -2.57
CA LEU A 198 5.68 -14.23 -2.88
C LEU A 198 5.72 -13.52 -4.24
N LEU A 199 6.87 -12.95 -4.63
CA LEU A 199 7.06 -12.33 -5.94
C LEU A 199 7.09 -13.32 -7.11
N ALA A 200 7.35 -14.59 -6.84
CA ALA A 200 7.25 -15.66 -7.83
C ALA A 200 5.80 -16.07 -8.16
N ALA A 201 4.81 -15.28 -7.72
CA ALA A 201 3.39 -15.51 -8.01
C ALA A 201 3.12 -15.58 -9.52
N PRO A 202 2.22 -16.48 -10.00
CA PRO A 202 1.99 -16.73 -11.43
C PRO A 202 1.05 -15.70 -12.06
N ILE A 203 1.32 -14.41 -11.82
CA ILE A 203 0.61 -13.28 -12.45
C ILE A 203 1.62 -12.21 -12.86
N PRO A 204 1.30 -11.36 -13.84
CA PRO A 204 2.14 -10.23 -14.20
C PRO A 204 2.33 -9.28 -13.00
N VAL A 205 3.60 -9.01 -12.64
CA VAL A 205 3.98 -8.12 -11.53
C VAL A 205 4.79 -6.95 -12.06
N LEU A 206 4.40 -5.73 -11.66
CA LEU A 206 5.23 -4.54 -11.79
C LEU A 206 5.81 -4.19 -10.42
N LEU A 207 7.12 -4.36 -10.26
CA LEU A 207 7.85 -3.97 -9.06
C LEU A 207 8.38 -2.54 -9.24
N LEU A 208 7.82 -1.62 -8.48
CA LEU A 208 8.26 -0.23 -8.43
C LEU A 208 9.13 -0.01 -7.20
N LEU A 209 10.33 0.46 -7.38
CA LEU A 209 11.31 0.70 -6.34
C LEU A 209 11.72 2.17 -6.34
N GLY A 210 11.86 2.74 -5.15
CA GLY A 210 12.52 4.01 -4.97
C GLY A 210 14.04 3.90 -5.15
N GLU A 211 14.72 5.02 -5.25
CA GLU A 211 16.19 5.08 -5.17
C GLU A 211 16.64 4.83 -3.73
N GLU A 212 17.65 3.98 -3.54
CA GLU A 212 18.21 3.69 -2.21
C GLU A 212 18.74 4.96 -1.53
N SER A 213 19.35 5.84 -2.30
CA SER A 213 19.88 7.14 -1.85
C SER A 213 18.80 8.12 -1.39
N LEU A 214 17.55 7.92 -1.79
CA LEU A 214 16.39 8.74 -1.42
C LEU A 214 15.51 8.09 -0.35
N GLY A 215 15.90 6.92 0.18
CA GLY A 215 15.22 6.28 1.29
C GLY A 215 14.22 5.18 0.92
N SER A 216 14.43 4.46 -0.19
CA SER A 216 13.74 3.18 -0.45
C SER A 216 13.93 2.23 0.71
N THR A 217 12.95 1.38 1.01
CA THR A 217 13.02 0.41 2.12
C THR A 217 13.53 -0.96 1.69
N LEU A 218 13.46 -1.27 0.40
CA LEU A 218 14.01 -2.52 -0.14
C LEU A 218 15.44 -2.29 -0.62
N LEU A 219 16.42 -2.79 0.12
CA LEU A 219 17.83 -2.46 -0.03
C LEU A 219 18.70 -3.69 -0.31
N GLY A 220 19.85 -3.45 -0.92
CA GLY A 220 20.98 -4.39 -0.98
C GLY A 220 20.60 -5.80 -1.46
N LEU A 221 20.88 -6.82 -0.63
CA LEU A 221 20.64 -8.22 -0.98
C LEU A 221 19.15 -8.57 -1.08
N ASP A 222 18.30 -7.98 -0.24
CA ASP A 222 16.86 -8.18 -0.32
C ASP A 222 16.30 -7.67 -1.64
N ARG A 223 16.77 -6.48 -2.08
CA ARG A 223 16.39 -5.89 -3.37
C ARG A 223 16.82 -6.78 -4.55
N LYS A 224 18.05 -7.27 -4.50
CA LYS A 224 18.57 -8.18 -5.54
C LYS A 224 17.74 -9.45 -5.61
N ALA A 225 17.50 -10.09 -4.48
CA ALA A 225 16.71 -11.32 -4.41
C ALA A 225 15.28 -11.11 -4.89
N ALA A 226 14.65 -9.99 -4.54
CA ALA A 226 13.31 -9.65 -5.01
C ALA A 226 13.22 -9.48 -6.53
N VAL A 227 14.21 -8.81 -7.13
CA VAL A 227 14.28 -8.64 -8.60
C VAL A 227 14.52 -9.96 -9.30
N GLU A 228 15.40 -10.81 -8.77
CA GLU A 228 15.71 -12.13 -9.34
C GLU A 228 14.54 -13.12 -9.22
N ALA A 229 13.67 -12.94 -8.23
CA ALA A 229 12.51 -13.82 -8.02
C ALA A 229 11.35 -13.56 -8.97
N LEU A 230 11.29 -12.41 -9.64
CA LEU A 230 10.23 -12.10 -10.59
C LEU A 230 10.27 -13.03 -11.80
N SER A 231 9.33 -13.97 -11.89
CA SER A 231 9.26 -14.94 -12.98
C SER A 231 8.59 -14.37 -14.23
N ASP A 232 7.57 -13.54 -14.05
CA ASP A 232 6.82 -12.85 -15.12
C ASP A 232 6.52 -11.41 -14.69
N GLY A 233 7.60 -10.64 -14.48
CA GLY A 233 7.50 -9.31 -13.94
C GLY A 233 8.46 -8.32 -14.53
N THR A 234 8.16 -7.06 -14.25
CA THR A 234 8.96 -5.91 -14.69
C THR A 234 9.36 -5.10 -13.45
N THR A 235 10.64 -4.75 -13.38
CA THR A 235 11.12 -3.83 -12.33
C THR A 235 11.40 -2.44 -12.92
N ARG A 236 11.02 -1.40 -12.17
CA ARG A 236 11.38 0.00 -12.46
C ARG A 236 11.86 0.68 -11.17
N VAL A 237 12.98 1.38 -11.27
CA VAL A 237 13.47 2.28 -10.21
C VAL A 237 13.05 3.69 -10.60
N LEU A 238 12.40 4.39 -9.68
CA LEU A 238 11.84 5.72 -9.93
C LEU A 238 12.53 6.77 -9.03
N PRO A 239 12.61 8.05 -9.45
CA PRO A 239 13.31 9.11 -8.74
C PRO A 239 12.49 9.58 -7.52
N ALA A 240 12.40 8.72 -6.53
CA ALA A 240 11.65 8.90 -5.28
C ALA A 240 12.27 8.04 -4.18
N GLY A 241 11.94 8.34 -2.93
CA GLY A 241 12.19 7.47 -1.80
C GLY A 241 11.13 6.37 -1.67
N HIS A 242 10.73 6.12 -0.42
CA HIS A 242 9.77 5.06 -0.10
C HIS A 242 8.34 5.31 -0.62
N ASN A 243 7.91 6.55 -0.71
CA ASN A 243 6.52 6.91 -1.04
C ASN A 243 6.39 7.36 -2.50
N ILE A 244 6.63 6.47 -3.46
CA ILE A 244 6.79 6.81 -4.88
C ILE A 244 5.53 7.49 -5.45
N HIS A 245 4.33 6.96 -5.14
CA HIS A 245 3.06 7.55 -5.59
C HIS A 245 2.80 8.96 -5.06
N ARG A 246 3.43 9.35 -3.94
CA ARG A 246 3.37 10.71 -3.37
C ARG A 246 4.42 11.62 -3.97
N GLU A 247 5.66 11.14 -4.07
CA GLU A 247 6.84 11.92 -4.41
C GLU A 247 7.00 12.10 -5.92
N ALA A 248 6.71 11.06 -6.68
CA ALA A 248 6.95 10.98 -8.11
C ALA A 248 5.75 10.43 -8.91
N LEU A 249 4.54 11.00 -8.71
CA LEU A 249 3.32 10.49 -9.35
C LEU A 249 3.42 10.40 -10.87
N THR A 250 4.00 11.38 -11.56
CA THR A 250 4.12 11.36 -13.02
C THR A 250 5.00 10.22 -13.52
N PRO A 251 6.21 9.99 -12.98
CA PRO A 251 7.00 8.79 -13.27
C PRO A 251 6.29 7.48 -12.90
N TRP A 252 5.56 7.45 -11.77
CA TRP A 252 4.78 6.30 -11.34
C TRP A 252 3.72 5.92 -12.37
N LEU A 253 2.92 6.90 -12.83
CA LEU A 253 1.90 6.70 -13.87
C LEU A 253 2.52 6.29 -15.20
N ALA A 254 3.63 6.91 -15.60
CA ALA A 254 4.32 6.56 -16.84
C ALA A 254 4.86 5.11 -16.83
N ALA A 255 5.39 4.65 -15.69
CA ALA A 255 5.84 3.27 -15.54
C ALA A 255 4.66 2.28 -15.63
N LEU A 256 3.54 2.63 -15.01
CA LEU A 256 2.29 1.84 -15.09
C LEU A 256 1.74 1.80 -16.51
N ASP A 257 1.61 2.95 -17.18
CA ASP A 257 1.10 3.05 -18.55
C ASP A 257 1.96 2.22 -19.52
N ALA A 258 3.29 2.32 -19.41
CA ALA A 258 4.21 1.55 -20.25
C ALA A 258 4.13 0.02 -20.02
N TRP A 259 3.79 -0.40 -18.80
CA TRP A 259 3.67 -1.82 -18.48
C TRP A 259 2.29 -2.39 -18.84
N LEU A 260 1.25 -1.57 -18.84
CA LEU A 260 -0.12 -1.99 -19.18
C LEU A 260 -0.36 -2.15 -20.69
N VAL A 261 0.49 -1.54 -21.51
CA VAL A 261 0.44 -1.72 -22.97
C VAL A 261 0.92 -3.14 -23.31
N PRO A 262 0.14 -3.94 -24.07
CA PRO A 262 0.50 -5.30 -24.47
C PRO A 262 1.76 -5.34 -25.33
#